data_1c9277e76b58604ba30028fd13ebbf6e
#
_entry.id   1c9277e76b58604ba30028fd13ebbf6e
#
_cell.length_a   1.000
_cell.length_b   1.000
_cell.length_c   1.000
_cell.angle_alpha   90.00
_cell.angle_beta   90.00
_cell.angle_gamma   90.00
#
_symmetry.space_group_name_H-M   'P 1'
#
loop_
_entity.id
_entity.type
_entity.pdbx_description
1 polymer ?
#
loop_
_entity_poly.entity_id
_entity_poly.type
_entity_poly.pdbx_seq_one_letter_code
_entity_poly.pdbx_strand_id
1 'polypeptide(L)' 'MNKITEYKVYNASTLEGLEIIVNAGISVGWQPIGGIAFSSITMNYFQSMAKYDTTTNNG' A
#
# COMPACT_ATOMS: atom_id res chain seq x y z
N MET A 1 -12.36 1.91 16.30
CA MET A 1 -12.13 2.63 15.09
C MET A 1 -10.69 2.55 14.67
N ASN A 2 -10.43 2.32 13.41
CA ASN A 2 -9.06 2.16 12.92
C ASN A 2 -8.44 3.49 12.57
N LYS A 3 -7.18 3.64 12.91
CA LYS A 3 -6.44 4.83 12.62
C LYS A 3 -5.21 4.45 11.86
N ILE A 4 -4.85 5.22 10.86
CA ILE A 4 -3.63 4.99 10.12
C ILE A 4 -2.43 5.35 10.98
N THR A 5 -1.50 4.45 11.12
CA THR A 5 -0.30 4.68 11.92
C THR A 5 0.95 4.80 11.05
N GLU A 6 0.92 4.29 9.81
CA GLU A 6 2.05 4.38 8.89
C GLU A 6 1.54 4.48 7.47
N TYR A 7 2.30 5.14 6.64
CA TYR A 7 1.94 5.37 5.25
C TYR A 7 3.17 5.13 4.39
N LYS A 8 2.97 4.51 3.24
CA LYS A 8 4.07 4.20 2.33
C LYS A 8 3.55 4.18 0.90
N VAL A 9 4.40 4.50 -0.05
CA VAL A 9 4.05 4.41 -1.45
C VAL A 9 4.95 3.36 -2.09
N TYR A 10 4.36 2.32 -2.63
CA TYR A 10 5.08 1.31 -3.38
C TYR A 10 5.07 1.69 -4.85
N ASN A 11 6.13 1.34 -5.56
CA ASN A 11 6.15 1.60 -6.98
C ASN A 11 6.88 0.48 -7.71
N ALA A 12 6.57 0.34 -8.98
CA ALA A 12 7.20 -0.65 -9.84
C ALA A 12 7.03 -0.23 -11.28
N SER A 13 7.89 -0.73 -12.16
CA SER A 13 7.82 -0.36 -13.56
C SER A 13 6.75 -1.14 -14.32
N THR A 14 6.20 -2.19 -13.75
CA THR A 14 5.13 -2.95 -14.38
C THR A 14 4.02 -3.18 -13.39
N LEU A 15 2.81 -3.44 -13.91
CA LEU A 15 1.68 -3.77 -13.04
C LEU A 15 1.93 -5.08 -12.30
N GLU A 16 2.53 -6.05 -12.98
CA GLU A 16 2.82 -7.32 -12.33
C GLU A 16 3.80 -7.15 -11.18
N GLY A 17 4.82 -6.33 -11.41
CA GLY A 17 5.78 -6.05 -10.35
C GLY A 17 5.12 -5.36 -9.17
N LEU A 18 4.21 -4.43 -9.46
CA LEU A 18 3.50 -3.74 -8.39
C LEU A 18 2.63 -4.72 -7.60
N GLU A 19 1.95 -5.62 -8.30
CA GLU A 19 1.13 -6.63 -7.62
C GLU A 19 1.95 -7.46 -6.65
N ILE A 20 3.15 -7.84 -7.07
CA ILE A 20 4.00 -8.67 -6.23
C ILE A 20 4.36 -7.94 -4.94
N ILE A 21 4.80 -6.68 -5.05
CA ILE A 21 5.23 -5.98 -3.85
C ILE A 21 4.05 -5.57 -2.99
N VAL A 22 2.90 -5.27 -3.59
CA VAL A 22 1.71 -4.96 -2.81
C VAL A 22 1.26 -6.19 -2.03
N ASN A 23 1.26 -7.35 -2.66
CA ASN A 23 0.89 -8.58 -1.97
C ASN A 23 1.86 -8.89 -0.83
N ALA A 24 3.15 -8.66 -1.05
CA ALA A 24 4.13 -8.85 0.01
C ALA A 24 3.85 -7.90 1.17
N GLY A 25 3.48 -6.66 0.86
CA GLY A 25 3.13 -5.69 1.90
C GLY A 25 1.91 -6.12 2.69
N ILE A 26 0.89 -6.61 1.99
CA ILE A 26 -0.33 -7.07 2.65
C ILE A 26 0.00 -8.17 3.66
N SER A 27 0.91 -9.06 3.30
CA SER A 27 1.24 -10.17 4.18
C SER A 27 1.92 -9.74 5.47
N VAL A 28 2.43 -8.51 5.54
CA VAL A 28 3.05 -7.99 6.75
C VAL A 28 2.27 -6.81 7.33
N GLY A 29 1.00 -6.67 6.95
CA GLY A 29 0.12 -5.73 7.63
C GLY A 29 -0.18 -4.46 6.89
N TRP A 30 0.39 -4.24 5.71
CA TRP A 30 0.06 -3.06 4.91
C TRP A 30 -1.23 -3.28 4.15
N GLN A 31 -1.99 -2.23 3.95
CA GLN A 31 -3.24 -2.31 3.20
C GLN A 31 -3.24 -1.26 2.11
N PRO A 32 -3.61 -1.62 0.88
CA PRO A 32 -3.65 -0.63 -0.19
C PRO A 32 -4.80 0.33 0.00
N ILE A 33 -4.57 1.59 -0.36
CA ILE A 33 -5.58 2.62 -0.26
C ILE A 33 -5.76 3.21 -1.64
N GLY A 34 -7.00 3.24 -2.12
CA GLY A 34 -7.30 3.83 -3.40
C GLY A 34 -6.78 3.00 -4.55
N GLY A 35 -6.80 3.57 -5.72
CA GLY A 35 -6.38 2.89 -6.92
C GLY A 35 -4.92 3.11 -7.23
N ILE A 36 -4.50 2.58 -8.37
CA ILE A 36 -3.12 2.67 -8.83
C ILE A 36 -2.96 3.95 -9.63
N ALA A 37 -1.84 4.63 -9.47
CA ALA A 37 -1.49 5.79 -10.27
C ALA A 37 -0.30 5.45 -11.16
N PHE A 38 -0.16 6.16 -12.25
CA PHE A 38 0.94 5.97 -13.18
C PHE A 38 1.58 7.32 -13.47
N SER A 39 2.90 7.38 -13.46
CA SER A 39 3.63 8.58 -13.81
C SER A 39 4.32 8.38 -15.16
N SER A 40 3.98 9.22 -16.13
CA SER A 40 4.64 9.13 -17.42
C SER A 40 6.05 9.71 -17.38
N ILE A 41 6.40 10.43 -16.32
CA ILE A 41 7.76 10.96 -16.17
C ILE A 41 8.70 9.86 -15.73
N THR A 42 8.32 9.10 -14.69
CA THR A 42 9.17 8.01 -14.20
C THR A 42 8.83 6.69 -14.86
N MET A 43 7.69 6.61 -15.55
CA MET A 43 7.21 5.39 -16.18
C MET A 43 6.98 4.28 -15.16
N ASN A 44 6.55 4.68 -13.98
CA ASN A 44 6.28 3.73 -12.90
C ASN A 44 4.83 3.77 -12.48
N TYR A 45 4.38 2.66 -11.94
CA TYR A 45 3.06 2.55 -11.31
C TYR A 45 3.23 2.67 -9.80
N PHE A 46 2.27 3.32 -9.16
CA PHE A 46 2.35 3.61 -7.72
C PHE A 46 1.10 3.14 -7.01
N GLN A 47 1.27 2.67 -5.79
CA GLN A 47 0.15 2.29 -4.94
C GLN A 47 0.41 2.76 -3.52
N SER A 48 -0.54 3.53 -2.98
CA SER A 48 -0.44 3.98 -1.60
C SER A 48 -0.81 2.85 -0.66
N MET A 49 -0.07 2.72 0.40
CA MET A 49 -0.27 1.67 1.40
C MET A 49 -0.31 2.30 2.77
N ALA A 50 -1.08 1.70 3.65
CA ALA A 50 -1.16 2.18 5.03
C ALA A 50 -1.20 1.02 5.99
N LYS A 51 -0.74 1.26 7.20
CA LYS A 51 -0.98 0.35 8.31
C LYS A 51 -1.94 1.00 9.26
N TYR A 52 -2.82 0.22 9.81
CA TYR A 52 -3.84 0.69 10.72
C TYR A 52 -3.58 0.16 12.13
N ASP A 53 -3.97 0.96 13.09
CA ASP A 53 -3.96 0.51 14.47
C ASP A 53 -5.08 -0.50 14.61
N THR A 54 -4.71 -1.75 14.84
CA THR A 54 -5.70 -2.80 14.96
C THR A 54 -5.97 -3.14 16.40
N THR A 55 -5.45 -2.39 17.33
CA THR A 55 -5.71 -2.63 18.73
C THR A 55 -7.14 -2.36 19.01
N THR A 56 -7.82 -3.30 19.42
CA THR A 56 -9.13 -3.03 19.67
C THR A 56 -9.32 -2.82 21.02
N ASN A 57 -9.13 -2.61 21.59
CA ASN A 57 -9.36 -2.30 22.72
C ASN A 57 -10.50 -2.48 23.20
N ASN A 58 -10.98 -2.93 23.21
CA ASN A 58 -11.98 -3.03 23.50
C ASN A 58 -12.13 -3.26 24.54
N GLY A 59 -11.71 -2.96 24.64
CA GLY A 59 -11.95 -2.98 25.63
C GLY A 59 -12.46 -3.36 25.96
#